data_302a21ef254241471b046c328ac69a25
#
_entry.id   302a21ef254241471b046c328ac69a25
#
_cell.length_a   1.000
_cell.length_b   1.000
_cell.length_c   1.000
_cell.angle_alpha   90.00
_cell.angle_beta   90.00
_cell.angle_gamma   90.00
#
_symmetry.space_group_name_H-M   'P 1'
#
loop_
_entity.id
_entity.type
_entity.pdbx_description
1 polymer ?
#
loop_
_entity_poly.entity_id
_entity_poly.type
_entity_poly.pdbx_seq_one_letter_code
_entity_poly.pdbx_strand_id
1 'polypeptide(L)'
;MLAARASAARRASRLARNFATVVDAAGVKVAAVDNGQPTSAVTFLVKGGSRFESKPGVAHALKGFAFKSTAKRSFLGTIREAELYGGVLSAGLTREHLALTAEFLRGDEDFFVDVLASFITSAKYTRHELDEYVAPFCAAETATAFASPATRALDLAHLLAFRTGLGVSPFTSAGTHISAEDVRAFADSVFTAGNIAVLGTGIAPDVLAKLLEKSLGAGALSTAAAPKSTPSAYFGGETRIEAHGAPETVFVGFGTSGTPTAELAVLAAHLDPTPSVKWSQGLSPISAGIPVGTSVQTVLLPYSDAALFGLLIQGESTEGVKAAGKAVVAALKSAGELKGDELKKAVVKAKFAAASASEGRDGLLSSLGASTLLGSESSLDAKLASFDKIDASAFSKATASLLKSKPTYVTVGDVKTLPYADELGL
;
A
#
# COMPACT_ATOMS: atom_id res chain seq x y z
N MET A 1 -18.96 -11.30 -38.06
CA MET A 1 -18.88 -10.22 -37.05
C MET A 1 -19.78 -10.42 -35.82
N LEU A 2 -21.03 -10.94 -35.95
CA LEU A 2 -21.92 -11.18 -34.80
C LEU A 2 -21.44 -12.29 -33.85
N ALA A 3 -20.84 -13.36 -34.38
CA ALA A 3 -20.30 -14.46 -33.55
C ALA A 3 -19.09 -14.03 -32.68
N ALA A 4 -18.23 -13.13 -33.18
CA ALA A 4 -17.11 -12.58 -32.41
C ALA A 4 -17.58 -11.67 -31.26
N ARG A 5 -18.68 -10.90 -31.45
CA ARG A 5 -19.28 -10.09 -30.39
C ARG A 5 -19.94 -10.94 -29.31
N ALA A 6 -20.59 -12.05 -29.69
CA ALA A 6 -21.19 -12.98 -28.71
C ALA A 6 -20.13 -13.73 -27.88
N SER A 7 -18.97 -14.06 -28.45
CA SER A 7 -17.85 -14.68 -27.72
C SER A 7 -17.14 -13.68 -26.77
N ALA A 8 -17.00 -12.43 -27.18
CA ALA A 8 -16.46 -11.37 -26.32
C ALA A 8 -17.40 -11.04 -25.15
N ALA A 9 -18.71 -10.96 -25.39
CA ALA A 9 -19.71 -10.77 -24.34
C ALA A 9 -19.77 -11.95 -23.36
N ARG A 10 -19.63 -13.20 -23.84
CA ARG A 10 -19.55 -14.39 -22.98
C ARG A 10 -18.24 -14.45 -22.19
N ARG A 11 -17.12 -13.98 -22.73
CA ARG A 11 -15.86 -13.83 -21.99
C ARG A 11 -15.97 -12.73 -20.93
N ALA A 12 -16.52 -11.57 -21.25
CA ALA A 12 -16.76 -10.50 -20.31
C ALA A 12 -17.73 -10.92 -19.18
N SER A 13 -18.79 -11.68 -19.49
CA SER A 13 -19.71 -12.21 -18.48
C SER A 13 -19.10 -13.32 -17.61
N ARG A 14 -18.12 -14.09 -18.13
CA ARG A 14 -17.35 -15.05 -17.33
C ARG A 14 -16.35 -14.34 -16.42
N LEU A 15 -15.66 -13.31 -16.91
CA LEU A 15 -14.78 -12.48 -16.09
C LEU A 15 -15.55 -11.75 -14.98
N ALA A 16 -16.74 -11.22 -15.26
CA ALA A 16 -17.61 -10.59 -14.25
C ALA A 16 -18.17 -11.58 -13.20
N ARG A 17 -18.26 -12.88 -13.50
CA ARG A 17 -18.70 -13.93 -12.55
C ARG A 17 -17.58 -14.51 -11.69
N ASN A 18 -16.32 -14.25 -12.03
CA ASN A 18 -15.15 -14.76 -11.30
C ASN A 18 -14.58 -13.78 -10.27
N PHE A 19 -15.31 -12.72 -9.91
CA PHE A 19 -14.91 -11.88 -8.80
C PHE A 19 -15.01 -12.69 -7.50
N ALA A 20 -13.86 -12.84 -6.88
CA ALA A 20 -13.50 -13.60 -5.71
C ALA A 20 -14.67 -13.99 -4.80
N THR A 21 -15.02 -15.27 -4.81
CA THR A 21 -15.85 -15.86 -3.74
C THR A 21 -14.97 -15.89 -2.49
N VAL A 22 -15.34 -15.15 -1.46
CA VAL A 22 -14.67 -15.24 -0.16
C VAL A 22 -15.16 -16.50 0.53
N VAL A 23 -14.27 -17.42 0.84
CA VAL A 23 -14.53 -18.68 1.53
C VAL A 23 -13.71 -18.70 2.81
N ASP A 24 -14.28 -19.15 3.92
CA ASP A 24 -13.53 -19.40 5.14
C ASP A 24 -12.96 -20.82 5.10
N ALA A 25 -11.64 -20.95 5.15
CA ALA A 25 -10.93 -22.24 5.18
C ALA A 25 -9.83 -22.20 6.25
N ALA A 26 -9.74 -23.22 7.09
CA ALA A 26 -8.74 -23.35 8.16
C ALA A 26 -8.62 -22.10 9.09
N GLY A 27 -9.67 -21.31 9.26
CA GLY A 27 -9.67 -20.09 10.08
C GLY A 27 -9.13 -18.85 9.37
N VAL A 28 -8.89 -18.90 8.06
CA VAL A 28 -8.48 -17.77 7.23
C VAL A 28 -9.51 -17.47 6.14
N LYS A 29 -9.60 -16.20 5.75
CA LYS A 29 -10.44 -15.78 4.63
C LYS A 29 -9.70 -15.99 3.32
N VAL A 30 -10.31 -16.68 2.38
CA VAL A 30 -9.72 -17.02 1.08
C VAL A 30 -10.46 -16.30 -0.02
N ALA A 31 -9.73 -15.56 -0.84
CA ALA A 31 -10.26 -14.95 -2.05
C ALA A 31 -9.35 -15.31 -3.24
N ALA A 32 -9.88 -15.91 -4.29
CA ALA A 32 -9.07 -16.29 -5.44
C ALA A 32 -9.80 -16.01 -6.76
N VAL A 33 -8.99 -15.75 -7.79
CA VAL A 33 -9.45 -15.50 -9.16
C VAL A 33 -8.62 -16.37 -10.11
N ASP A 34 -9.27 -17.23 -10.87
CA ASP A 34 -8.64 -18.00 -11.95
C ASP A 34 -9.02 -17.43 -13.31
N ASN A 35 -8.08 -16.79 -13.96
CA ASN A 35 -8.21 -16.25 -15.33
C ASN A 35 -7.50 -17.12 -16.38
N GLY A 36 -7.10 -18.34 -16.03
CA GLY A 36 -6.50 -19.30 -16.96
C GLY A 36 -5.08 -18.96 -17.40
N GLN A 37 -4.36 -18.13 -16.64
CA GLN A 37 -2.96 -17.81 -16.94
C GLN A 37 -2.04 -18.99 -16.61
N PRO A 38 -0.85 -19.09 -17.28
CA PRO A 38 0.11 -20.16 -17.03
C PRO A 38 0.85 -19.98 -15.70
N THR A 39 0.81 -18.80 -15.11
CA THR A 39 1.42 -18.48 -13.80
C THR A 39 0.35 -18.33 -12.75
N SER A 40 0.67 -18.77 -11.54
CA SER A 40 -0.15 -18.63 -10.35
C SER A 40 0.60 -17.81 -9.31
N ALA A 41 -0.14 -17.11 -8.46
CA ALA A 41 0.43 -16.47 -7.28
C ALA A 41 -0.50 -16.65 -6.09
N VAL A 42 0.11 -16.86 -4.92
CA VAL A 42 -0.58 -16.91 -3.64
C VAL A 42 0.05 -15.91 -2.70
N THR A 43 -0.77 -15.07 -2.08
CA THR A 43 -0.34 -14.08 -1.11
C THR A 43 -1.06 -14.30 0.22
N PHE A 44 -0.31 -14.50 1.29
CA PHE A 44 -0.82 -14.43 2.65
C PHE A 44 -0.70 -12.97 3.11
N LEU A 45 -1.82 -12.32 3.26
CA LEU A 45 -1.91 -10.95 3.74
C LEU A 45 -2.30 -10.97 5.21
N VAL A 46 -1.40 -10.49 6.06
CA VAL A 46 -1.57 -10.47 7.52
C VAL A 46 -1.74 -9.04 7.97
N LYS A 47 -2.72 -8.76 8.82
CA LYS A 47 -2.87 -7.47 9.48
C LYS A 47 -1.84 -7.37 10.62
N GLY A 48 -0.59 -7.08 10.24
CA GLY A 48 0.60 -7.12 11.10
C GLY A 48 1.69 -6.16 10.62
N GLY A 49 1.29 -4.97 10.14
CA GLY A 49 2.22 -3.91 9.76
C GLY A 49 2.81 -3.16 10.95
N SER A 50 3.66 -2.15 10.69
CA SER A 50 4.30 -1.33 11.72
C SER A 50 3.32 -0.62 12.66
N ARG A 51 2.08 -0.42 12.23
CA ARG A 51 1.01 0.13 13.05
C ARG A 51 0.69 -0.69 14.30
N PHE A 52 0.89 -2.01 14.25
CA PHE A 52 0.50 -2.98 15.27
C PHE A 52 1.68 -3.45 16.12
N GLU A 53 2.89 -2.97 15.85
CA GLU A 53 4.09 -3.39 16.57
C GLU A 53 4.11 -2.84 18.00
N SER A 54 4.58 -3.70 18.92
CA SER A 54 4.80 -3.33 20.31
C SER A 54 6.14 -2.63 20.55
N LYS A 55 7.10 -2.86 19.66
CA LYS A 55 8.45 -2.32 19.70
C LYS A 55 8.84 -1.86 18.29
N PRO A 56 9.31 -0.62 18.09
CA PRO A 56 9.64 -0.11 16.76
C PRO A 56 10.60 -1.01 15.99
N GLY A 57 10.24 -1.33 14.74
CA GLY A 57 11.03 -2.14 13.83
C GLY A 57 10.85 -3.67 13.94
N VAL A 58 10.07 -4.17 14.91
CA VAL A 58 9.80 -5.61 15.03
C VAL A 58 9.05 -6.15 13.82
N ALA A 59 8.11 -5.40 13.25
CA ALA A 59 7.42 -5.78 12.02
C ALA A 59 8.38 -5.90 10.84
N HIS A 60 9.37 -5.00 10.75
CA HIS A 60 10.42 -5.06 9.73
C HIS A 60 11.32 -6.30 9.90
N ALA A 61 11.70 -6.61 11.13
CA ALA A 61 12.46 -7.82 11.44
C ALA A 61 11.64 -9.09 11.11
N LEU A 62 10.33 -9.12 11.41
CA LEU A 62 9.44 -10.22 11.03
C LEU A 62 9.38 -10.41 9.52
N LYS A 63 9.29 -9.31 8.73
CA LYS A 63 9.44 -9.38 7.28
C LYS A 63 10.78 -9.96 6.86
N GLY A 64 11.88 -9.56 7.52
CA GLY A 64 13.23 -10.08 7.27
C GLY A 64 13.38 -11.59 7.56
N PHE A 65 12.58 -12.12 8.48
CA PHE A 65 12.50 -13.55 8.76
C PHE A 65 11.66 -14.33 7.74
N ALA A 66 10.96 -13.65 6.83
CA ALA A 66 10.19 -14.34 5.81
C ALA A 66 11.06 -15.36 5.07
N PHE A 67 10.55 -16.59 4.96
CA PHE A 67 11.21 -17.72 4.29
C PHE A 67 12.56 -18.17 4.90
N LYS A 68 12.85 -17.78 6.16
CA LYS A 68 13.96 -18.35 6.93
C LYS A 68 13.60 -19.74 7.44
N SER A 69 14.43 -20.31 8.33
CA SER A 69 14.25 -21.69 8.78
C SER A 69 12.94 -21.94 9.52
N THR A 70 12.26 -22.98 9.11
CA THR A 70 11.05 -23.52 9.74
C THR A 70 11.33 -24.89 10.37
N ALA A 71 10.34 -25.48 11.02
CA ALA A 71 10.47 -26.87 11.50
C ALA A 71 10.62 -27.87 10.34
N LYS A 72 10.05 -27.55 9.16
CA LYS A 72 10.05 -28.42 7.98
C LYS A 72 11.31 -28.27 7.11
N ARG A 73 11.82 -27.04 6.96
CA ARG A 73 12.88 -26.67 6.00
C ARG A 73 13.89 -25.73 6.63
N SER A 74 15.15 -25.88 6.24
CA SER A 74 16.18 -24.86 6.51
C SER A 74 16.02 -23.68 5.53
N PHE A 75 16.58 -22.53 5.86
CA PHE A 75 16.59 -21.35 4.97
C PHE A 75 17.12 -21.67 3.57
N LEU A 76 18.29 -22.32 3.50
CA LEU A 76 18.91 -22.70 2.23
C LEU A 76 18.06 -23.76 1.48
N GLY A 77 17.43 -24.69 2.22
CA GLY A 77 16.51 -25.67 1.64
C GLY A 77 15.32 -25.00 0.97
N THR A 78 14.69 -24.02 1.64
CA THR A 78 13.56 -23.28 1.07
C THR A 78 13.93 -22.56 -0.24
N ILE A 79 15.10 -21.91 -0.28
CA ILE A 79 15.58 -21.21 -1.48
C ILE A 79 15.82 -22.21 -2.63
N ARG A 80 16.57 -23.27 -2.39
CA ARG A 80 16.92 -24.27 -3.42
C ARG A 80 15.69 -24.97 -3.98
N GLU A 81 14.75 -25.33 -3.12
CA GLU A 81 13.50 -25.96 -3.55
C GLU A 81 12.65 -24.96 -4.37
N ALA A 82 12.52 -23.70 -3.94
CA ALA A 82 11.80 -22.68 -4.70
C ALA A 82 12.44 -22.41 -6.08
N GLU A 83 13.78 -22.38 -6.16
CA GLU A 83 14.53 -22.25 -7.42
C GLU A 83 14.33 -23.47 -8.33
N LEU A 84 14.28 -24.68 -7.76
CA LEU A 84 14.03 -25.92 -8.51
C LEU A 84 12.67 -25.91 -9.21
N TYR A 85 11.64 -25.37 -8.53
CA TYR A 85 10.30 -25.16 -9.10
C TYR A 85 10.18 -23.90 -9.96
N GLY A 86 11.24 -23.07 -10.05
CA GLY A 86 11.23 -21.81 -10.80
C GLY A 86 10.31 -20.74 -10.20
N GLY A 87 10.01 -20.84 -8.90
CA GLY A 87 9.15 -19.88 -8.21
C GLY A 87 9.92 -18.74 -7.55
N VAL A 88 9.23 -17.64 -7.33
CA VAL A 88 9.74 -16.45 -6.66
C VAL A 88 9.00 -16.22 -5.35
N LEU A 89 9.76 -16.11 -4.26
CA LEU A 89 9.24 -15.80 -2.93
C LEU A 89 9.55 -14.33 -2.60
N SER A 90 8.56 -13.59 -2.16
CA SER A 90 8.70 -12.18 -1.79
C SER A 90 7.91 -11.83 -0.52
N ALA A 91 8.42 -10.86 0.23
CA ALA A 91 7.74 -10.32 1.40
C ALA A 91 7.67 -8.80 1.32
N GLY A 92 6.48 -8.25 1.53
CA GLY A 92 6.22 -6.82 1.56
C GLY A 92 5.69 -6.38 2.93
N LEU A 93 6.12 -5.22 3.40
CA LEU A 93 5.62 -4.62 4.64
C LEU A 93 5.06 -3.24 4.35
N THR A 94 3.85 -3.02 4.80
CA THR A 94 3.22 -1.70 4.85
C THR A 94 2.95 -1.31 6.30
N ARG A 95 2.38 -0.14 6.51
CA ARG A 95 2.00 0.27 7.87
C ARG A 95 0.91 -0.60 8.49
N GLU A 96 0.04 -1.19 7.68
CA GLU A 96 -1.06 -2.03 8.19
C GLU A 96 -0.88 -3.52 7.93
N HIS A 97 -0.15 -3.89 6.88
CA HIS A 97 -0.12 -5.28 6.41
C HIS A 97 1.30 -5.79 6.20
N LEU A 98 1.49 -7.06 6.51
CA LEU A 98 2.59 -7.89 6.05
C LEU A 98 2.04 -8.82 4.95
N ALA A 99 2.65 -8.78 3.78
CA ALA A 99 2.30 -9.62 2.65
C ALA A 99 3.43 -10.63 2.39
N LEU A 100 3.10 -11.91 2.31
CA LEU A 100 4.00 -13.00 1.97
C LEU A 100 3.51 -13.60 0.65
N THR A 101 4.27 -13.45 -0.42
CA THR A 101 3.83 -13.82 -1.77
C THR A 101 4.75 -14.88 -2.35
N ALA A 102 4.16 -15.89 -2.95
CA ALA A 102 4.82 -16.86 -3.81
C ALA A 102 4.24 -16.78 -5.22
N GLU A 103 5.12 -16.68 -6.22
CA GLU A 103 4.77 -16.68 -7.64
C GLU A 103 5.41 -17.89 -8.29
N PHE A 104 4.64 -18.65 -9.06
CA PHE A 104 5.09 -19.94 -9.58
C PHE A 104 4.30 -20.35 -10.83
N LEU A 105 4.75 -21.40 -11.48
CA LEU A 105 4.03 -22.00 -12.60
C LEU A 105 2.83 -22.79 -12.09
N ARG A 106 1.74 -22.75 -12.85
CA ARG A 106 0.55 -23.54 -12.53
C ARG A 106 0.88 -25.02 -12.45
N GLY A 107 0.45 -25.67 -11.38
CA GLY A 107 0.70 -27.07 -11.06
C GLY A 107 1.53 -27.28 -9.80
N ASP A 108 2.26 -26.26 -9.34
CA ASP A 108 3.15 -26.34 -8.17
C ASP A 108 2.53 -25.70 -6.92
N GLU A 109 1.20 -25.48 -6.92
CA GLU A 109 0.45 -24.81 -5.86
C GLU A 109 0.63 -25.45 -4.49
N ASP A 110 0.67 -26.79 -4.42
CA ASP A 110 0.79 -27.56 -3.17
C ASP A 110 2.10 -27.25 -2.44
N PHE A 111 3.21 -27.15 -3.18
CA PHE A 111 4.51 -26.82 -2.62
C PHE A 111 4.56 -25.39 -2.07
N PHE A 112 4.14 -24.41 -2.86
CA PHE A 112 4.27 -23.01 -2.46
C PHE A 112 3.29 -22.60 -1.36
N VAL A 113 2.08 -23.16 -1.35
CA VAL A 113 1.14 -22.99 -0.24
C VAL A 113 1.69 -23.59 1.04
N ASP A 114 2.35 -24.77 0.99
CA ASP A 114 3.01 -25.37 2.15
C ASP A 114 4.21 -24.56 2.65
N VAL A 115 4.99 -23.94 1.76
CA VAL A 115 6.09 -23.04 2.15
C VAL A 115 5.55 -21.83 2.91
N LEU A 116 4.53 -21.15 2.38
CA LEU A 116 3.90 -19.99 3.00
C LEU A 116 3.25 -20.36 4.36
N ALA A 117 2.50 -21.45 4.40
CA ALA A 117 1.84 -21.93 5.62
C ALA A 117 2.87 -22.34 6.70
N SER A 118 3.98 -22.96 6.30
CA SER A 118 5.03 -23.41 7.23
C SER A 118 5.76 -22.22 7.89
N PHE A 119 5.91 -21.10 7.20
CA PHE A 119 6.46 -19.89 7.82
C PHE A 119 5.52 -19.35 8.92
N ILE A 120 4.23 -19.31 8.66
CA ILE A 120 3.24 -18.82 9.65
C ILE A 120 3.14 -19.72 10.86
N THR A 121 3.18 -21.05 10.65
CA THR A 121 2.88 -22.04 11.72
C THR A 121 4.10 -22.58 12.45
N SER A 122 5.28 -22.53 11.85
CA SER A 122 6.45 -23.30 12.34
C SER A 122 7.80 -22.61 12.14
N ALA A 123 7.84 -21.30 11.95
CA ALA A 123 9.09 -20.54 11.89
C ALA A 123 9.89 -20.64 13.20
N LYS A 124 11.20 -20.75 13.11
CA LYS A 124 12.07 -20.97 14.28
C LYS A 124 12.49 -19.69 14.97
N TYR A 125 12.60 -18.58 14.25
CA TYR A 125 13.10 -17.28 14.76
C TYR A 125 14.40 -17.45 15.55
N THR A 126 15.45 -17.98 14.90
CA THR A 126 16.70 -18.25 15.59
C THR A 126 17.52 -16.97 15.74
N ARG A 127 18.25 -16.84 16.88
CA ARG A 127 19.14 -15.70 17.14
C ARG A 127 20.22 -15.58 16.06
N HIS A 128 20.79 -16.70 15.64
CA HIS A 128 21.79 -16.74 14.58
C HIS A 128 21.28 -16.12 13.26
N GLU A 129 20.05 -16.49 12.82
CA GLU A 129 19.47 -15.93 11.61
C GLU A 129 19.16 -14.43 11.78
N LEU A 130 18.75 -14.00 12.98
CA LEU A 130 18.55 -12.59 13.26
C LEU A 130 19.85 -11.79 13.09
N ASP A 131 20.91 -12.24 13.74
CA ASP A 131 22.18 -11.49 13.81
C ASP A 131 22.92 -11.50 12.45
N GLU A 132 22.90 -12.62 11.71
CA GLU A 132 23.67 -12.76 10.47
C GLU A 132 22.93 -12.38 9.19
N TYR A 133 21.61 -12.52 9.17
CA TYR A 133 20.82 -12.27 7.94
C TYR A 133 19.80 -11.17 8.09
N VAL A 134 18.99 -11.19 9.15
CA VAL A 134 17.82 -10.29 9.25
C VAL A 134 18.24 -8.88 9.63
N ALA A 135 19.07 -8.70 10.64
CA ALA A 135 19.50 -7.37 11.08
C ALA A 135 20.31 -6.62 10.00
N PRO A 136 21.30 -7.26 9.32
CA PRO A 136 21.99 -6.62 8.20
C PRO A 136 21.06 -6.30 7.02
N PHE A 137 20.12 -7.19 6.71
CA PHE A 137 19.11 -6.97 5.67
C PHE A 137 18.24 -5.74 5.99
N CYS A 138 17.69 -5.66 7.21
CA CYS A 138 16.88 -4.52 7.63
C CYS A 138 17.67 -3.21 7.61
N ALA A 139 18.93 -3.22 8.03
CA ALA A 139 19.80 -2.05 7.98
C ALA A 139 20.06 -1.58 6.53
N ALA A 140 20.36 -2.50 5.62
CA ALA A 140 20.59 -2.22 4.21
C ALA A 140 19.32 -1.69 3.52
N GLU A 141 18.17 -2.30 3.79
CA GLU A 141 16.87 -1.88 3.24
C GLU A 141 16.50 -0.48 3.74
N THR A 142 16.68 -0.20 5.02
CA THR A 142 16.45 1.13 5.60
C THR A 142 17.36 2.19 4.96
N ALA A 143 18.66 1.88 4.83
CA ALA A 143 19.61 2.78 4.19
C ALA A 143 19.23 3.08 2.74
N THR A 144 18.86 2.05 1.97
CA THR A 144 18.43 2.19 0.59
C THR A 144 17.12 2.99 0.47
N ALA A 145 16.15 2.72 1.33
CA ALA A 145 14.87 3.44 1.33
C ALA A 145 15.05 4.94 1.65
N PHE A 146 15.88 5.27 2.64
CA PHE A 146 16.12 6.65 3.06
C PHE A 146 17.18 7.38 2.25
N ALA A 147 17.88 6.70 1.35
CA ALA A 147 18.66 7.36 0.29
C ALA A 147 17.75 8.10 -0.71
N SER A 148 16.47 7.71 -0.83
CA SER A 148 15.47 8.43 -1.61
C SER A 148 14.83 9.55 -0.79
N PRO A 149 15.01 10.84 -1.17
CA PRO A 149 14.38 11.96 -0.47
C PRO A 149 12.85 11.89 -0.47
N ALA A 150 12.26 11.34 -1.54
CA ALA A 150 10.82 11.12 -1.65
C ALA A 150 10.31 10.16 -0.57
N THR A 151 10.94 9.00 -0.43
CA THR A 151 10.59 8.00 0.58
C THR A 151 10.75 8.58 1.99
N ARG A 152 11.84 9.29 2.23
CA ARG A 152 12.12 9.95 3.50
C ARG A 152 11.08 11.03 3.82
N ALA A 153 10.71 11.86 2.84
CA ALA A 153 9.69 12.88 3.00
C ALA A 153 8.32 12.27 3.33
N LEU A 154 7.95 11.18 2.65
CA LEU A 154 6.68 10.49 2.93
C LEU A 154 6.67 9.81 4.30
N ASP A 155 7.78 9.24 4.75
CA ASP A 155 7.86 8.62 6.08
C ASP A 155 7.69 9.68 7.19
N LEU A 156 8.38 10.81 7.06
CA LEU A 156 8.23 11.95 7.95
C LEU A 156 6.84 12.58 7.91
N ALA A 157 6.22 12.63 6.72
CA ALA A 157 4.86 13.11 6.57
C ALA A 157 3.87 12.27 7.40
N HIS A 158 4.04 10.93 7.42
CA HIS A 158 3.22 10.07 8.28
C HIS A 158 3.47 10.31 9.76
N LEU A 159 4.73 10.47 10.16
CA LEU A 159 5.09 10.78 11.55
C LEU A 159 4.42 12.08 12.01
N LEU A 160 4.45 13.13 11.20
CA LEU A 160 3.80 14.39 11.51
C LEU A 160 2.28 14.30 11.48
N ALA A 161 1.73 13.60 10.49
CA ALA A 161 0.29 13.47 10.29
C ALA A 161 -0.37 12.68 11.42
N PHE A 162 0.22 11.57 11.85
CA PHE A 162 -0.45 10.60 12.73
C PHE A 162 0.28 10.34 14.05
N ARG A 163 1.55 10.72 14.19
CA ARG A 163 2.43 10.56 15.37
C ARG A 163 2.63 9.11 15.80
N THR A 164 1.55 8.43 16.21
CA THR A 164 1.54 7.04 16.68
C THR A 164 0.73 6.17 15.73
N GLY A 165 0.86 4.85 15.81
CA GLY A 165 0.15 3.94 14.93
C GLY A 165 0.59 4.10 13.47
N LEU A 166 -0.21 4.75 12.63
CA LEU A 166 0.16 5.03 11.23
C LEU A 166 1.37 5.96 11.07
N GLY A 167 1.76 6.70 12.12
CA GLY A 167 2.97 7.52 12.13
C GLY A 167 4.26 6.72 12.30
N VAL A 168 4.17 5.47 12.75
CA VAL A 168 5.34 4.60 12.94
C VAL A 168 5.91 4.18 11.59
N SER A 169 7.24 4.29 11.43
CA SER A 169 7.93 3.90 10.22
C SER A 169 7.88 2.38 10.00
N PRO A 170 7.70 1.89 8.77
CA PRO A 170 7.85 0.47 8.47
C PRO A 170 9.32 0.02 8.44
N PHE A 171 10.26 0.95 8.58
CA PHE A 171 11.70 0.68 8.58
C PHE A 171 12.28 0.72 9.99
N THR A 172 13.23 -0.18 10.26
CA THR A 172 13.93 -0.21 11.54
C THR A 172 14.90 0.97 11.65
N SER A 173 14.77 1.75 12.72
CA SER A 173 15.70 2.86 12.97
C SER A 173 17.08 2.36 13.40
N ALA A 174 18.14 3.08 13.02
CA ALA A 174 19.49 2.81 13.49
C ALA A 174 19.56 2.82 15.02
N GLY A 175 20.23 1.81 15.60
CA GLY A 175 20.39 1.68 17.06
C GLY A 175 19.21 1.00 17.77
N THR A 176 18.16 0.61 17.07
CA THR A 176 17.08 -0.18 17.69
C THR A 176 17.56 -1.62 17.89
N HIS A 177 17.55 -2.09 19.14
CA HIS A 177 17.88 -3.47 19.46
C HIS A 177 16.60 -4.32 19.48
N ILE A 178 16.52 -5.30 18.59
CA ILE A 178 15.41 -6.25 18.48
C ILE A 178 15.96 -7.64 18.78
N SER A 179 15.28 -8.40 19.62
CA SER A 179 15.63 -9.79 19.91
C SER A 179 14.78 -10.76 19.11
N ALA A 180 15.23 -12.00 18.98
CA ALA A 180 14.46 -13.06 18.34
C ALA A 180 13.14 -13.35 19.09
N GLU A 181 13.16 -13.19 20.41
CA GLU A 181 11.98 -13.30 21.28
C GLU A 181 10.97 -12.20 21.02
N ASP A 182 11.41 -10.94 20.79
CA ASP A 182 10.53 -9.84 20.40
C ASP A 182 9.81 -10.16 19.09
N VAL A 183 10.54 -10.69 18.10
CA VAL A 183 9.97 -11.05 16.80
C VAL A 183 8.97 -12.20 16.94
N ARG A 184 9.32 -13.24 17.73
CA ARG A 184 8.41 -14.37 17.97
C ARG A 184 7.13 -13.90 18.68
N ALA A 185 7.24 -13.10 19.72
CA ALA A 185 6.08 -12.58 20.44
C ALA A 185 5.16 -11.75 19.54
N PHE A 186 5.74 -10.93 18.64
CA PHE A 186 4.97 -10.20 17.66
C PHE A 186 4.31 -11.13 16.62
N ALA A 187 5.05 -12.10 16.08
CA ALA A 187 4.51 -13.10 15.17
C ALA A 187 3.34 -13.87 15.76
N ASP A 188 3.47 -14.34 17.01
CA ASP A 188 2.40 -15.06 17.73
C ASP A 188 1.15 -14.18 17.93
N SER A 189 1.32 -12.87 18.04
CA SER A 189 0.21 -11.92 18.19
C SER A 189 -0.53 -11.64 16.88
N VAL A 190 0.17 -11.66 15.74
CA VAL A 190 -0.41 -11.28 14.42
C VAL A 190 -0.81 -12.50 13.58
N PHE A 191 -0.16 -13.66 13.74
CA PHE A 191 -0.51 -14.89 13.03
C PHE A 191 -1.66 -15.64 13.72
N THR A 192 -2.81 -14.99 13.78
CA THR A 192 -4.01 -15.51 14.44
C THR A 192 -5.15 -15.73 13.44
N ALA A 193 -6.04 -16.63 13.76
CA ALA A 193 -7.25 -16.88 12.96
C ALA A 193 -8.07 -15.59 12.82
N GLY A 194 -8.57 -15.33 11.62
CA GLY A 194 -9.32 -14.10 11.31
C GLY A 194 -8.47 -12.84 11.06
N ASN A 195 -7.16 -12.89 11.33
CA ASN A 195 -6.23 -11.78 11.07
C ASN A 195 -5.44 -11.96 9.75
N ILE A 196 -5.67 -13.08 9.07
CA ILE A 196 -4.98 -13.49 7.84
C ILE A 196 -6.02 -13.62 6.74
N ALA A 197 -5.72 -13.05 5.57
CA ALA A 197 -6.42 -13.34 4.32
C ALA A 197 -5.46 -14.01 3.35
N VAL A 198 -5.94 -14.99 2.63
CA VAL A 198 -5.17 -15.65 1.57
C VAL A 198 -5.77 -15.30 0.22
N LEU A 199 -4.94 -14.71 -0.62
CA LEU A 199 -5.33 -14.22 -1.93
C LEU A 199 -4.65 -15.07 -3.00
N GLY A 200 -5.42 -15.56 -3.98
CA GLY A 200 -4.93 -16.37 -5.09
C GLY A 200 -5.22 -15.74 -6.45
N THR A 201 -4.25 -15.75 -7.35
CA THR A 201 -4.46 -15.47 -8.77
C THR A 201 -3.98 -16.65 -9.60
N GLY A 202 -4.74 -17.03 -10.62
CA GLY A 202 -4.43 -18.21 -11.43
C GLY A 202 -4.76 -19.56 -10.75
N ILE A 203 -5.54 -19.54 -9.65
CA ILE A 203 -5.94 -20.72 -8.89
C ILE A 203 -7.45 -20.62 -8.62
N ALA A 204 -8.15 -21.75 -8.73
CA ALA A 204 -9.56 -21.79 -8.37
C ALA A 204 -9.75 -21.71 -6.85
N PRO A 205 -10.78 -20.98 -6.35
CA PRO A 205 -10.98 -20.75 -4.91
C PRO A 205 -11.11 -22.03 -4.08
N ASP A 206 -11.82 -23.03 -4.59
CA ASP A 206 -12.04 -24.32 -3.96
C ASP A 206 -10.78 -25.17 -3.88
N VAL A 207 -9.89 -25.06 -4.89
CA VAL A 207 -8.57 -25.73 -4.88
C VAL A 207 -7.68 -25.08 -3.82
N LEU A 208 -7.61 -23.74 -3.80
CA LEU A 208 -6.81 -23.01 -2.80
C LEU A 208 -7.30 -23.29 -1.38
N ALA A 209 -8.61 -23.33 -1.14
CA ALA A 209 -9.17 -23.65 0.16
C ALA A 209 -8.76 -25.05 0.66
N LYS A 210 -8.83 -26.07 -0.19
CA LYS A 210 -8.40 -27.45 0.15
C LYS A 210 -6.91 -27.52 0.44
N LEU A 211 -6.07 -26.81 -0.33
CA LEU A 211 -4.63 -26.74 -0.08
C LEU A 211 -4.31 -26.09 1.26
N LEU A 212 -5.05 -25.05 1.64
CA LEU A 212 -4.90 -24.38 2.93
C LEU A 212 -5.33 -25.27 4.09
N GLU A 213 -6.44 -25.99 3.97
CA GLU A 213 -6.88 -26.96 4.97
C GLU A 213 -5.84 -28.06 5.19
N LYS A 214 -5.20 -28.53 4.11
CA LYS A 214 -4.11 -29.53 4.17
C LYS A 214 -2.84 -28.94 4.82
N SER A 215 -2.44 -27.72 4.47
CA SER A 215 -1.14 -27.15 4.85
C SER A 215 -1.15 -26.49 6.22
N LEU A 216 -2.24 -25.78 6.58
CA LEU A 216 -2.40 -25.16 7.89
C LEU A 216 -2.88 -26.18 8.96
N GLY A 217 -3.70 -27.16 8.55
CA GLY A 217 -4.29 -28.10 9.48
C GLY A 217 -5.36 -27.47 10.41
N ALA A 218 -6.17 -28.31 11.03
CA ALA A 218 -7.19 -27.83 11.97
C ALA A 218 -6.54 -27.33 13.27
N GLY A 219 -6.80 -26.07 13.64
CA GLY A 219 -6.32 -25.49 14.90
C GLY A 219 -4.85 -25.06 14.92
N ALA A 220 -4.18 -25.00 13.77
CA ALA A 220 -2.78 -24.55 13.69
C ALA A 220 -2.61 -23.05 14.00
N LEU A 221 -3.64 -22.25 13.73
CA LEU A 221 -3.64 -20.81 14.05
C LEU A 221 -4.28 -20.56 15.41
N SER A 222 -3.64 -19.69 16.19
CA SER A 222 -4.20 -19.22 17.46
C SER A 222 -5.53 -18.50 17.24
N THR A 223 -6.50 -18.74 18.13
CA THR A 223 -7.78 -18.01 18.17
C THR A 223 -7.72 -16.77 19.06
N ALA A 224 -6.54 -16.38 19.51
CA ALA A 224 -6.34 -15.16 20.30
C ALA A 224 -6.78 -13.93 19.49
N ALA A 225 -7.25 -12.91 20.21
CA ALA A 225 -7.62 -11.67 19.57
C ALA A 225 -6.40 -11.00 18.95
N ALA A 226 -6.50 -10.60 17.67
CA ALA A 226 -5.47 -9.84 17.00
C ALA A 226 -5.19 -8.49 17.71
N PRO A 227 -3.96 -7.95 17.58
CA PRO A 227 -3.62 -6.69 18.20
C PRO A 227 -4.50 -5.55 17.66
N LYS A 228 -5.05 -4.76 18.56
CA LYS A 228 -5.85 -3.58 18.22
C LYS A 228 -4.96 -2.36 18.21
N SER A 229 -5.07 -1.53 17.17
CA SER A 229 -4.46 -0.22 17.16
C SER A 229 -5.42 0.84 17.71
N THR A 230 -4.88 1.91 18.27
CA THR A 230 -5.66 3.11 18.59
C THR A 230 -6.22 3.74 17.30
N PRO A 231 -7.42 4.33 17.33
CA PRO A 231 -7.94 5.09 16.19
C PRO A 231 -6.96 6.19 15.78
N SER A 232 -6.81 6.37 14.46
CA SER A 232 -5.89 7.37 13.92
C SER A 232 -6.47 8.77 14.09
N ALA A 233 -5.66 9.68 14.67
CA ALA A 233 -5.97 11.10 14.75
C ALA A 233 -4.98 11.88 13.88
N TYR A 234 -5.47 12.89 13.17
CA TYR A 234 -4.64 13.75 12.35
C TYR A 234 -4.17 14.99 13.12
N PHE A 235 -2.89 15.35 12.98
CA PHE A 235 -2.26 16.47 13.69
C PHE A 235 -1.66 17.53 12.76
N GLY A 236 -0.96 17.10 11.71
CA GLY A 236 -0.22 18.00 10.83
C GLY A 236 0.98 18.67 11.50
N GLY A 237 1.72 19.43 10.73
CA GLY A 237 2.91 20.15 11.21
C GLY A 237 3.94 20.34 10.12
N GLU A 238 5.07 20.98 10.46
CA GLU A 238 6.21 21.20 9.58
C GLU A 238 7.46 20.53 10.14
N THR A 239 8.25 19.90 9.27
CA THR A 239 9.61 19.43 9.56
C THR A 239 10.52 19.61 8.37
N ARG A 240 11.81 19.82 8.64
CA ARG A 240 12.82 20.12 7.65
C ARG A 240 14.06 19.29 7.95
N ILE A 241 14.57 18.60 6.92
CA ILE A 241 15.76 17.76 7.06
C ILE A 241 16.79 18.13 6.00
N GLU A 242 17.99 18.41 6.44
CA GLU A 242 19.14 18.64 5.57
C GLU A 242 19.51 17.35 4.81
N ALA A 243 19.66 17.46 3.50
CA ALA A 243 20.16 16.40 2.64
C ALA A 243 20.91 17.00 1.47
N HIS A 244 22.02 16.38 1.05
CA HIS A 244 22.86 16.86 -0.03
C HIS A 244 23.04 15.78 -1.09
N GLY A 245 23.25 16.21 -2.34
CA GLY A 245 23.52 15.31 -3.47
C GLY A 245 22.32 14.53 -3.99
N ALA A 246 21.11 14.95 -3.62
CA ALA A 246 19.85 14.38 -4.08
C ALA A 246 18.87 15.50 -4.46
N PRO A 247 17.81 15.22 -5.24
CA PRO A 247 16.83 16.23 -5.62
C PRO A 247 16.17 16.90 -4.41
N GLU A 248 16.04 18.22 -4.47
CA GLU A 248 15.30 18.99 -3.49
C GLU A 248 13.85 18.52 -3.46
N THR A 249 13.35 18.14 -2.28
CA THR A 249 12.06 17.47 -2.13
C THR A 249 11.19 18.18 -1.12
N VAL A 250 9.95 18.48 -1.52
CA VAL A 250 8.93 19.07 -0.65
C VAL A 250 7.66 18.23 -0.74
N PHE A 251 7.09 17.90 0.41
CA PHE A 251 5.77 17.28 0.51
C PHE A 251 4.80 18.27 1.16
N VAL A 252 3.68 18.50 0.48
CA VAL A 252 2.56 19.30 0.97
C VAL A 252 1.35 18.39 1.06
N GLY A 253 0.83 18.15 2.25
CA GLY A 253 -0.29 17.22 2.38
C GLY A 253 -1.21 17.51 3.56
N PHE A 254 -2.30 16.77 3.58
CA PHE A 254 -3.35 16.82 4.57
C PHE A 254 -3.79 15.39 4.90
N GLY A 255 -4.07 15.13 6.17
CA GLY A 255 -4.64 13.85 6.58
C GLY A 255 -6.10 13.98 6.95
N THR A 256 -6.81 12.89 6.84
CA THR A 256 -8.17 12.74 7.34
C THR A 256 -8.25 11.62 8.36
N SER A 257 -9.04 11.81 9.40
CA SER A 257 -9.43 10.74 10.32
C SER A 257 -10.77 10.15 9.87
N GLY A 258 -10.92 8.84 10.00
CA GLY A 258 -12.09 8.09 9.53
C GLY A 258 -11.85 7.41 8.18
N THR A 259 -12.84 6.66 7.70
CA THR A 259 -12.76 5.93 6.43
C THR A 259 -12.48 6.86 5.26
N PRO A 260 -11.53 6.53 4.37
CA PRO A 260 -11.24 7.32 3.18
C PRO A 260 -12.47 7.54 2.31
N THR A 261 -12.73 8.78 1.92
CA THR A 261 -13.90 9.13 1.11
C THR A 261 -13.59 9.13 -0.38
N ALA A 262 -14.61 8.92 -1.20
CA ALA A 262 -14.47 8.91 -2.66
C ALA A 262 -14.08 10.30 -3.22
N GLU A 263 -14.46 11.39 -2.54
CA GLU A 263 -14.11 12.75 -2.91
C GLU A 263 -12.59 12.99 -2.89
N LEU A 264 -11.86 12.38 -1.96
CA LEU A 264 -10.40 12.47 -1.92
C LEU A 264 -9.74 11.84 -3.15
N ALA A 265 -10.28 10.73 -3.64
CA ALA A 265 -9.78 10.09 -4.86
C ALA A 265 -10.06 10.94 -6.11
N VAL A 266 -11.21 11.63 -6.15
CA VAL A 266 -11.53 12.57 -7.23
C VAL A 266 -10.64 13.81 -7.16
N LEU A 267 -10.37 14.33 -5.97
CA LEU A 267 -9.43 15.44 -5.77
C LEU A 267 -8.01 15.06 -6.22
N ALA A 268 -7.53 13.88 -5.84
CA ALA A 268 -6.24 13.37 -6.26
C ALA A 268 -6.15 13.24 -7.79
N ALA A 269 -7.16 12.64 -8.43
CA ALA A 269 -7.21 12.49 -9.87
C ALA A 269 -7.31 13.84 -10.62
N HIS A 270 -7.99 14.85 -10.05
CA HIS A 270 -8.06 16.19 -10.63
C HIS A 270 -6.69 16.89 -10.64
N LEU A 271 -5.99 16.82 -9.52
CA LEU A 271 -4.71 17.49 -9.34
C LEU A 271 -3.53 16.76 -9.97
N ASP A 272 -3.66 15.46 -10.25
CA ASP A 272 -2.56 14.66 -10.76
C ASP A 272 -2.04 15.19 -12.11
N PRO A 273 -0.78 15.68 -12.17
CA PRO A 273 -0.16 16.15 -13.40
C PRO A 273 0.34 15.03 -14.30
N THR A 274 0.36 13.78 -13.81
CA THR A 274 0.85 12.63 -14.56
C THR A 274 -0.10 12.32 -15.72
N PRO A 275 0.37 12.36 -16.98
CA PRO A 275 -0.48 12.07 -18.11
C PRO A 275 -0.79 10.57 -18.18
N SER A 276 -2.07 10.20 -18.18
CA SER A 276 -2.48 8.80 -18.40
C SER A 276 -2.29 8.35 -19.85
N VAL A 277 -2.32 9.30 -20.79
CA VAL A 277 -2.07 9.09 -22.23
C VAL A 277 -1.28 10.27 -22.78
N LYS A 278 -0.51 10.05 -23.86
CA LYS A 278 0.41 11.06 -24.41
C LYS A 278 -0.25 12.43 -24.69
N TRP A 279 -1.49 12.45 -25.16
CA TRP A 279 -2.23 13.68 -25.47
C TRP A 279 -2.92 14.33 -24.26
N SER A 280 -2.86 13.73 -23.07
CA SER A 280 -3.34 14.34 -21.83
C SER A 280 -2.25 15.12 -21.07
N GLN A 281 -1.04 15.20 -21.63
CA GLN A 281 0.03 15.99 -21.06
C GLN A 281 -0.36 17.48 -20.96
N GLY A 282 -0.12 18.09 -19.80
CA GLY A 282 -0.42 19.51 -19.57
C GLY A 282 -1.86 19.84 -19.24
N LEU A 283 -2.78 18.87 -19.18
CA LEU A 283 -4.20 19.12 -18.89
C LEU A 283 -4.53 19.28 -17.39
N SER A 284 -3.61 18.93 -16.49
CA SER A 284 -3.82 19.13 -15.05
C SER A 284 -3.70 20.63 -14.70
N PRO A 285 -4.48 21.14 -13.73
CA PRO A 285 -4.40 22.55 -13.29
C PRO A 285 -3.02 22.94 -12.76
N ILE A 286 -2.22 21.97 -12.30
CA ILE A 286 -0.86 22.20 -11.80
C ILE A 286 0.15 22.28 -12.94
N SER A 287 -0.09 21.59 -14.06
CA SER A 287 0.91 21.37 -15.11
C SER A 287 1.52 22.65 -15.69
N ALA A 288 0.72 23.72 -15.82
CA ALA A 288 1.18 25.00 -16.36
C ALA A 288 2.16 25.74 -15.41
N GLY A 289 2.13 25.42 -14.13
CA GLY A 289 2.98 26.06 -13.11
C GLY A 289 4.20 25.23 -12.70
N ILE A 290 4.47 24.09 -13.37
CA ILE A 290 5.63 23.24 -13.08
C ILE A 290 6.79 23.68 -13.96
N PRO A 291 7.91 24.21 -13.38
CA PRO A 291 9.09 24.55 -14.14
C PRO A 291 9.79 23.31 -14.70
N VAL A 292 10.58 23.52 -15.76
CA VAL A 292 11.46 22.48 -16.32
C VAL A 292 12.48 22.03 -15.25
N GLY A 293 12.74 20.73 -15.16
CA GLY A 293 13.61 20.16 -14.12
C GLY A 293 12.93 19.94 -12.76
N THR A 294 11.61 20.19 -12.69
CA THR A 294 10.80 19.92 -11.49
C THR A 294 9.70 18.93 -11.83
N SER A 295 9.39 18.02 -10.92
CA SER A 295 8.31 17.07 -11.03
C SER A 295 7.36 17.21 -9.84
N VAL A 296 6.07 16.98 -10.08
CA VAL A 296 5.05 16.94 -9.04
C VAL A 296 4.29 15.63 -9.18
N GLN A 297 4.13 14.93 -8.08
CA GLN A 297 3.39 13.67 -8.00
C GLN A 297 2.28 13.79 -6.96
N THR A 298 1.08 13.39 -7.32
CA THR A 298 -0.02 13.30 -6.37
C THR A 298 0.08 12.00 -5.58
N VAL A 299 -0.02 12.10 -4.27
CA VAL A 299 0.06 10.98 -3.33
C VAL A 299 -1.28 10.86 -2.61
N LEU A 300 -1.92 9.71 -2.71
CA LEU A 300 -3.10 9.35 -1.93
C LEU A 300 -2.88 7.98 -1.30
N LEU A 301 -2.75 7.95 0.01
CA LEU A 301 -2.51 6.75 0.81
C LEU A 301 -3.71 6.49 1.71
N PRO A 302 -4.66 5.66 1.26
CA PRO A 302 -5.81 5.26 2.06
C PRO A 302 -5.41 4.17 3.06
N TYR A 303 -5.88 4.30 4.30
CA TYR A 303 -5.74 3.33 5.38
C TYR A 303 -7.13 2.89 5.87
N SER A 304 -7.17 1.96 6.80
CA SER A 304 -8.43 1.42 7.32
C SER A 304 -9.32 2.46 8.00
N ASP A 305 -8.71 3.45 8.67
CA ASP A 305 -9.40 4.49 9.46
C ASP A 305 -8.84 5.90 9.28
N ALA A 306 -8.03 6.12 8.24
CA ALA A 306 -7.45 7.42 7.92
C ALA A 306 -7.04 7.47 6.45
N ALA A 307 -6.73 8.66 5.94
CA ALA A 307 -6.04 8.82 4.67
C ALA A 307 -5.01 9.95 4.77
N LEU A 308 -3.89 9.79 4.08
CA LEU A 308 -2.92 10.85 3.83
C LEU A 308 -2.99 11.23 2.35
N PHE A 309 -3.36 12.46 2.08
CA PHE A 309 -3.39 13.05 0.75
C PHE A 309 -2.36 14.15 0.65
N GLY A 310 -1.64 14.24 -0.45
CA GLY A 310 -0.69 15.33 -0.65
C GLY A 310 -0.07 15.32 -2.04
N LEU A 311 0.82 16.27 -2.25
CA LEU A 311 1.62 16.44 -3.45
C LEU A 311 3.09 16.45 -3.07
N LEU A 312 3.84 15.57 -3.72
CA LEU A 312 5.29 15.45 -3.59
C LEU A 312 5.93 16.20 -4.75
N ILE A 313 6.75 17.18 -4.42
CA ILE A 313 7.44 18.07 -5.37
C ILE A 313 8.92 17.73 -5.30
N GLN A 314 9.53 17.47 -6.42
CA GLN A 314 10.98 17.22 -6.52
C GLN A 314 11.59 18.05 -7.64
N GLY A 315 12.75 18.62 -7.40
CA GLY A 315 13.44 19.44 -8.40
C GLY A 315 14.93 19.51 -8.15
N GLU A 316 15.66 19.90 -9.19
CA GLU A 316 17.12 20.10 -9.12
C GLU A 316 17.49 21.45 -8.47
N SER A 317 16.54 22.41 -8.47
CA SER A 317 16.74 23.74 -7.91
C SER A 317 15.67 24.12 -6.89
N THR A 318 16.07 24.79 -5.84
CA THR A 318 15.15 25.30 -4.79
C THR A 318 14.16 26.32 -5.34
N GLU A 319 14.56 27.14 -6.32
CA GLU A 319 13.67 28.10 -6.99
C GLU A 319 12.57 27.40 -7.79
N GLY A 320 12.93 26.34 -8.52
CA GLY A 320 11.98 25.51 -9.25
C GLY A 320 10.97 24.84 -8.31
N VAL A 321 11.44 24.28 -7.21
CA VAL A 321 10.59 23.68 -6.18
C VAL A 321 9.66 24.73 -5.54
N LYS A 322 10.16 25.95 -5.27
CA LYS A 322 9.35 27.05 -4.73
C LYS A 322 8.26 27.49 -5.72
N ALA A 323 8.58 27.61 -7.00
CA ALA A 323 7.60 27.96 -8.03
C ALA A 323 6.53 26.88 -8.19
N ALA A 324 6.93 25.60 -8.28
CA ALA A 324 6.00 24.46 -8.32
C ALA A 324 5.14 24.38 -7.07
N GLY A 325 5.72 24.63 -5.88
CA GLY A 325 4.99 24.68 -4.61
C GLY A 325 3.88 25.72 -4.58
N LYS A 326 4.14 26.92 -5.08
CA LYS A 326 3.11 27.96 -5.22
C LYS A 326 2.00 27.55 -6.18
N ALA A 327 2.34 26.95 -7.31
CA ALA A 327 1.35 26.44 -8.27
C ALA A 327 0.49 25.33 -7.65
N VAL A 328 1.10 24.41 -6.90
CA VAL A 328 0.41 23.34 -6.17
C VAL A 328 -0.58 23.92 -5.16
N VAL A 329 -0.16 24.85 -4.33
CA VAL A 329 -1.03 25.45 -3.29
C VAL A 329 -2.15 26.26 -3.93
N ALA A 330 -1.90 26.98 -5.02
CA ALA A 330 -2.93 27.69 -5.77
C ALA A 330 -3.98 26.73 -6.34
N ALA A 331 -3.54 25.62 -6.97
CA ALA A 331 -4.43 24.60 -7.50
C ALA A 331 -5.24 23.89 -6.40
N LEU A 332 -4.64 23.61 -5.25
CA LEU A 332 -5.33 23.05 -4.08
C LEU A 332 -6.46 23.98 -3.60
N LYS A 333 -6.19 25.28 -3.49
CA LYS A 333 -7.18 26.28 -3.06
C LYS A 333 -8.35 26.41 -4.05
N SER A 334 -8.06 26.39 -5.35
CA SER A 334 -9.09 26.47 -6.39
C SER A 334 -9.87 25.17 -6.58
N ALA A 335 -9.33 24.02 -6.17
CA ALA A 335 -9.99 22.73 -6.36
C ALA A 335 -11.36 22.61 -5.67
N GLY A 336 -11.59 23.36 -4.59
CA GLY A 336 -12.90 23.42 -3.92
C GLY A 336 -14.03 24.03 -4.73
N GLU A 337 -13.72 24.74 -5.81
CA GLU A 337 -14.69 25.47 -6.66
C GLU A 337 -15.11 24.67 -7.90
N LEU A 338 -14.63 23.44 -8.06
CA LEU A 338 -14.93 22.57 -9.20
C LEU A 338 -16.44 22.33 -9.38
N LYS A 339 -16.94 22.60 -10.58
CA LYS A 339 -18.36 22.44 -10.93
C LYS A 339 -18.53 21.94 -12.36
N GLY A 340 -19.72 21.44 -12.64
CA GLY A 340 -20.14 21.10 -14.00
C GLY A 340 -19.24 20.07 -14.68
N ASP A 341 -18.73 20.41 -15.85
CA ASP A 341 -17.96 19.49 -16.68
C ASP A 341 -16.54 19.21 -16.15
N GLU A 342 -15.95 20.11 -15.38
CA GLU A 342 -14.65 19.88 -14.75
C GLU A 342 -14.73 18.80 -13.68
N LEU A 343 -15.76 18.83 -12.84
CA LEU A 343 -16.01 17.77 -11.86
C LEU A 343 -16.26 16.42 -12.55
N LYS A 344 -17.07 16.41 -13.63
CA LYS A 344 -17.29 15.18 -14.40
C LYS A 344 -16.00 14.59 -14.97
N LYS A 345 -15.11 15.44 -15.50
CA LYS A 345 -13.78 15.01 -15.98
C LYS A 345 -12.95 14.42 -14.84
N ALA A 346 -12.95 15.05 -13.66
CA ALA A 346 -12.23 14.55 -12.50
C ALA A 346 -12.77 13.17 -12.03
N VAL A 347 -14.10 13.01 -12.00
CA VAL A 347 -14.75 11.72 -11.69
C VAL A 347 -14.36 10.63 -12.69
N VAL A 348 -14.37 10.93 -14.00
CA VAL A 348 -13.97 9.97 -15.02
C VAL A 348 -12.49 9.59 -14.88
N LYS A 349 -11.59 10.56 -14.60
CA LYS A 349 -10.17 10.29 -14.32
C LYS A 349 -10.01 9.38 -13.09
N ALA A 350 -10.76 9.63 -12.01
CA ALA A 350 -10.71 8.80 -10.80
C ALA A 350 -11.19 7.37 -11.07
N LYS A 351 -12.26 7.20 -11.85
CA LYS A 351 -12.74 5.88 -12.30
C LYS A 351 -11.70 5.16 -13.13
N PHE A 352 -11.10 5.85 -14.09
CA PHE A 352 -10.03 5.27 -14.92
C PHE A 352 -8.85 4.83 -14.05
N ALA A 353 -8.38 5.69 -13.13
CA ALA A 353 -7.28 5.36 -12.23
C ALA A 353 -7.60 4.14 -11.34
N ALA A 354 -8.82 4.05 -10.80
CA ALA A 354 -9.26 2.91 -10.00
C ALA A 354 -9.34 1.60 -10.80
N ALA A 355 -9.86 1.66 -12.04
CA ALA A 355 -9.94 0.51 -12.92
C ALA A 355 -8.55 0.04 -13.37
N SER A 356 -7.70 0.98 -13.81
CA SER A 356 -6.32 0.70 -14.24
C SER A 356 -5.46 0.13 -13.10
N ALA A 357 -5.60 0.66 -11.88
CA ALA A 357 -4.91 0.12 -10.72
C ALA A 357 -5.30 -1.34 -10.42
N SER A 358 -6.54 -1.74 -10.74
CA SER A 358 -7.04 -3.11 -10.51
C SER A 358 -6.72 -4.08 -11.66
N GLU A 359 -6.19 -3.61 -12.78
CA GLU A 359 -5.89 -4.42 -13.95
C GLU A 359 -4.63 -5.28 -13.75
N GLY A 360 -3.64 -4.76 -13.04
CA GLY A 360 -2.44 -5.49 -12.67
C GLY A 360 -2.68 -6.46 -11.50
N ARG A 361 -1.87 -7.54 -11.44
CA ARG A 361 -1.96 -8.54 -10.38
C ARG A 361 -1.84 -7.93 -8.98
N ASP A 362 -0.86 -7.07 -8.77
CA ASP A 362 -0.60 -6.47 -7.45
C ASP A 362 -1.74 -5.54 -7.01
N GLY A 363 -2.31 -4.78 -7.95
CA GLY A 363 -3.48 -3.96 -7.69
C GLY A 363 -4.74 -4.77 -7.40
N LEU A 364 -4.92 -5.89 -8.11
CA LEU A 364 -6.01 -6.83 -7.84
C LEU A 364 -5.85 -7.44 -6.43
N LEU A 365 -4.65 -7.92 -6.08
CA LEU A 365 -4.35 -8.47 -4.75
C LEU A 365 -4.55 -7.42 -3.65
N SER A 366 -4.09 -6.19 -3.85
CA SER A 366 -4.29 -5.10 -2.91
C SER A 366 -5.77 -4.78 -2.70
N SER A 367 -6.55 -4.71 -3.78
CA SER A 367 -7.99 -4.46 -3.75
C SER A 367 -8.76 -5.58 -3.06
N LEU A 368 -8.49 -6.84 -3.41
CA LEU A 368 -9.09 -8.02 -2.79
C LEU A 368 -8.68 -8.15 -1.32
N GLY A 369 -7.40 -7.89 -1.00
CA GLY A 369 -6.89 -7.97 0.35
C GLY A 369 -7.57 -6.99 1.29
N ALA A 370 -7.71 -5.74 0.88
CA ALA A 370 -8.40 -4.73 1.65
C ALA A 370 -9.87 -5.11 1.90
N SER A 371 -10.60 -5.56 0.87
CA SER A 371 -11.99 -5.96 1.01
C SER A 371 -12.15 -7.20 1.90
N THR A 372 -11.28 -8.19 1.76
CA THR A 372 -11.35 -9.46 2.50
C THR A 372 -11.02 -9.29 3.97
N LEU A 373 -9.97 -8.52 4.31
CA LEU A 373 -9.55 -8.28 5.70
C LEU A 373 -10.48 -7.31 6.44
N LEU A 374 -10.98 -6.29 5.75
CA LEU A 374 -11.87 -5.30 6.37
C LEU A 374 -13.33 -5.76 6.40
N GLY A 375 -13.66 -6.88 5.73
CA GLY A 375 -15.05 -7.37 5.63
C GLY A 375 -15.96 -6.42 4.85
N SER A 376 -15.40 -5.48 4.10
CA SER A 376 -16.16 -4.58 3.25
C SER A 376 -16.44 -5.28 1.91
N GLU A 377 -17.68 -5.34 1.48
CA GLU A 377 -18.07 -5.77 0.13
C GLU A 377 -17.69 -4.71 -0.92
N SER A 378 -16.49 -4.15 -0.81
CA SER A 378 -15.99 -3.11 -1.70
C SER A 378 -15.51 -3.74 -3.02
N SER A 379 -16.45 -4.23 -3.81
CA SER A 379 -16.16 -4.62 -5.19
C SER A 379 -15.71 -3.39 -5.99
N LEU A 380 -14.91 -3.59 -7.05
CA LEU A 380 -14.54 -2.51 -7.96
C LEU A 380 -15.79 -1.76 -8.47
N ASP A 381 -16.85 -2.49 -8.80
CA ASP A 381 -18.11 -1.89 -9.26
C ASP A 381 -18.75 -0.99 -8.19
N ALA A 382 -18.75 -1.41 -6.93
CA ALA A 382 -19.24 -0.59 -5.83
C ALA A 382 -18.40 0.68 -5.65
N LYS A 383 -17.07 0.58 -5.79
CA LYS A 383 -16.15 1.72 -5.77
C LYS A 383 -16.40 2.66 -6.94
N LEU A 384 -16.55 2.16 -8.15
CA LEU A 384 -16.87 2.96 -9.34
C LEU A 384 -18.24 3.64 -9.20
N ALA A 385 -19.25 2.95 -8.67
CA ALA A 385 -20.56 3.50 -8.41
C ALA A 385 -20.55 4.60 -7.31
N SER A 386 -19.60 4.52 -6.36
CA SER A 386 -19.46 5.57 -5.34
C SER A 386 -19.01 6.90 -5.94
N PHE A 387 -18.17 6.87 -6.99
CA PHE A 387 -17.75 8.08 -7.71
C PHE A 387 -18.90 8.75 -8.46
N ASP A 388 -19.88 7.98 -8.96
CA ASP A 388 -21.06 8.54 -9.65
C ASP A 388 -22.00 9.32 -8.72
N LYS A 389 -21.93 9.07 -7.43
CA LYS A 389 -22.78 9.72 -6.43
C LYS A 389 -22.22 11.06 -5.93
N ILE A 390 -20.99 11.43 -6.37
CA ILE A 390 -20.35 12.66 -5.94
C ILE A 390 -20.98 13.86 -6.64
N ASP A 391 -21.58 14.76 -5.88
CA ASP A 391 -22.06 16.04 -6.35
C ASP A 391 -21.07 17.18 -6.05
N ALA A 392 -21.24 18.33 -6.69
CA ALA A 392 -20.38 19.49 -6.52
C ALA A 392 -20.40 20.05 -5.09
N SER A 393 -21.52 19.91 -4.39
CA SER A 393 -21.67 20.39 -3.01
C SER A 393 -20.90 19.51 -2.03
N ALA A 394 -21.04 18.17 -2.14
CA ALA A 394 -20.31 17.22 -1.33
C ALA A 394 -18.79 17.34 -1.57
N PHE A 395 -18.36 17.43 -2.83
CA PHE A 395 -16.97 17.63 -3.20
C PHE A 395 -16.37 18.91 -2.63
N SER A 396 -17.04 20.05 -2.82
CA SER A 396 -16.60 21.35 -2.29
C SER A 396 -16.50 21.34 -0.76
N LYS A 397 -17.49 20.75 -0.07
CA LYS A 397 -17.49 20.62 1.39
C LYS A 397 -16.34 19.73 1.88
N ALA A 398 -16.11 18.60 1.24
CA ALA A 398 -15.01 17.69 1.59
C ALA A 398 -13.65 18.37 1.40
N THR A 399 -13.43 19.03 0.25
CA THR A 399 -12.19 19.76 -0.04
C THR A 399 -11.98 20.92 0.93
N ALA A 400 -13.02 21.71 1.22
CA ALA A 400 -12.94 22.81 2.19
C ALA A 400 -12.63 22.31 3.61
N SER A 401 -13.20 21.17 4.02
CA SER A 401 -12.90 20.55 5.32
C SER A 401 -11.45 20.09 5.40
N LEU A 402 -10.92 19.50 4.32
CA LEU A 402 -9.54 19.05 4.22
C LEU A 402 -8.56 20.23 4.36
N LEU A 403 -8.78 21.30 3.59
CA LEU A 403 -7.91 22.49 3.57
C LEU A 403 -7.97 23.34 4.84
N LYS A 404 -9.00 23.20 5.67
CA LYS A 404 -9.08 23.84 7.00
C LYS A 404 -8.20 23.16 8.04
N SER A 405 -7.80 21.90 7.81
CA SER A 405 -6.92 21.19 8.73
C SER A 405 -5.49 21.75 8.62
N LYS A 406 -4.70 21.60 9.69
CA LYS A 406 -3.30 22.03 9.68
C LYS A 406 -2.53 21.23 8.64
N PRO A 407 -1.79 21.86 7.70
CA PRO A 407 -1.05 21.12 6.69
C PRO A 407 0.07 20.26 7.30
N THR A 408 0.38 19.15 6.65
CA THR A 408 1.60 18.37 6.85
C THR A 408 2.61 18.82 5.81
N TYR A 409 3.68 19.47 6.26
CA TYR A 409 4.70 20.03 5.39
C TYR A 409 6.06 19.44 5.72
N VAL A 410 6.72 18.85 4.73
CA VAL A 410 8.03 18.22 4.92
C VAL A 410 8.96 18.68 3.82
N THR A 411 10.17 19.11 4.20
CA THR A 411 11.25 19.41 3.25
C THR A 411 12.45 18.52 3.52
N VAL A 412 13.02 17.99 2.44
CA VAL A 412 14.27 17.21 2.45
C VAL A 412 15.18 17.77 1.37
N GLY A 413 16.31 18.36 1.76
CA GLY A 413 17.24 19.04 0.87
C GLY A 413 17.96 20.18 1.57
N ASP A 414 18.28 21.27 0.84
CA ASP A 414 18.84 22.47 1.44
C ASP A 414 17.78 23.25 2.24
N VAL A 415 17.73 22.99 3.53
CA VAL A 415 16.74 23.58 4.45
C VAL A 415 16.78 25.09 4.54
N LYS A 416 17.89 25.72 4.13
CA LYS A 416 18.06 27.19 4.22
C LYS A 416 17.39 27.92 3.07
N THR A 417 17.36 27.29 1.91
CA THR A 417 16.87 27.90 0.65
C THR A 417 15.53 27.36 0.21
N LEU A 418 15.15 26.15 0.64
CA LEU A 418 13.82 25.61 0.39
C LEU A 418 12.73 26.44 1.07
N PRO A 419 11.55 26.62 0.42
CA PRO A 419 10.48 27.46 0.96
C PRO A 419 9.94 26.94 2.29
N TYR A 420 9.45 27.84 3.13
CA TYR A 420 8.64 27.52 4.30
C TYR A 420 7.17 27.39 3.92
N ALA A 421 6.37 26.75 4.79
CA ALA A 421 4.94 26.54 4.51
C ALA A 421 4.19 27.88 4.32
N ASP A 422 4.48 28.89 5.12
CA ASP A 422 3.89 30.24 5.04
C ASP A 422 4.30 30.98 3.75
N GLU A 423 5.53 30.79 3.24
CA GLU A 423 5.96 31.37 1.96
C GLU A 423 5.20 30.82 0.74
N LEU A 424 4.64 29.61 0.86
CA LEU A 424 3.77 29.00 -0.13
C LEU A 424 2.29 29.40 0.08
N GLY A 425 1.97 30.02 1.22
CA GLY A 425 0.64 30.43 1.59
C GLY A 425 -0.24 29.32 2.17
N LEU A 426 0.38 28.34 2.87
CA LEU A 426 -0.30 27.26 3.59
C LEU A 426 -0.73 27.71 5.00
#